data_375181bca9969aff3c7fb1f4fe366f34
#
_entry.id   375181bca9969aff3c7fb1f4fe366f34
#
_cell.length_a   1.000
_cell.length_b   1.000
_cell.length_c   1.000
_cell.angle_alpha   90.00
_cell.angle_beta   90.00
_cell.angle_gamma   90.00
#
_symmetry.space_group_name_H-M   'P 1'
#
loop_
_entity.id
_entity.type
_entity.pdbx_description
1 polymer ?
#
loop_
_entity_poly.entity_id
_entity_poly.type
_entity_poly.pdbx_seq_one_letter_code
_entity_poly.pdbx_strand_id
1 'polypeptide(L)'
;GKEHEELQWDLDYLLALWDAIQEAGAQKAAPFLVYAESNVIIRTIRDYLRKEIGEVLLDTEEAHAEALSFIKQVMPQYENRIKLYDDKLPLFNRYQIEAQIESAFEREVTLPSGGSVVIDPTEALISIDINSSRATRGADIEETALNTNLEAADEIARQLRLRDMGGLVV
;
A
#
# COMPACT_ATOMS: atom_id res chain seq x y z
N GLY A 1 -17.76 6.80 -5.21
CA GLY A 1 -18.24 6.73 -3.82
C GLY A 1 -17.94 5.37 -3.24
N LYS A 2 -18.04 5.22 -1.93
CA LYS A 2 -17.86 3.94 -1.23
C LYS A 2 -18.99 2.99 -1.58
N GLU A 3 -18.69 1.71 -1.75
CA GLU A 3 -19.70 0.68 -1.97
C GLU A 3 -20.39 0.30 -0.66
N HIS A 4 -21.61 -0.28 -0.75
CA HIS A 4 -22.38 -0.70 0.43
C HIS A 4 -21.59 -1.67 1.33
N GLU A 5 -20.86 -2.61 0.72
CA GLU A 5 -20.06 -3.59 1.45
C GLU A 5 -18.91 -2.93 2.24
N GLU A 6 -18.29 -1.89 1.70
CA GLU A 6 -17.23 -1.14 2.39
C GLU A 6 -17.76 -0.39 3.61
N LEU A 7 -18.96 0.21 3.48
CA LEU A 7 -19.61 0.91 4.59
C LEU A 7 -20.09 -0.07 5.68
N GLN A 8 -20.59 -1.23 5.27
CA GLN A 8 -21.00 -2.27 6.22
C GLN A 8 -19.80 -2.82 6.98
N TRP A 9 -18.69 -3.04 6.30
CA TRP A 9 -17.45 -3.50 6.92
C TRP A 9 -16.92 -2.50 7.96
N ASP A 10 -16.95 -1.21 7.63
CA ASP A 10 -16.54 -0.12 8.52
C ASP A 10 -17.43 -0.03 9.77
N LEU A 11 -18.74 -0.18 9.59
CA LEU A 11 -19.69 -0.24 10.69
C LEU A 11 -19.45 -1.45 11.60
N ASP A 12 -19.27 -2.63 11.03
CA ASP A 12 -19.03 -3.86 11.79
C ASP A 12 -17.73 -3.75 12.61
N TYR A 13 -16.70 -3.15 12.02
CA TYR A 13 -15.45 -2.82 12.72
C TYR A 13 -15.70 -1.91 13.93
N LEU A 14 -16.41 -0.79 13.73
CA LEU A 14 -16.69 0.17 14.81
C LEU A 14 -17.52 -0.44 15.93
N LEU A 15 -18.46 -1.29 15.61
CA LEU A 15 -19.27 -2.01 16.59
C LEU A 15 -18.43 -2.99 17.41
N ALA A 16 -17.57 -3.78 16.75
CA ALA A 16 -16.66 -4.70 17.42
C ALA A 16 -15.67 -3.96 18.34
N LEU A 17 -15.13 -2.84 17.89
CA LEU A 17 -14.26 -1.97 18.70
C LEU A 17 -14.99 -1.41 19.93
N TRP A 18 -16.24 -0.96 19.75
CA TRP A 18 -17.06 -0.44 20.84
C TRP A 18 -17.34 -1.50 21.90
N ASP A 19 -17.68 -2.71 21.47
CA ASP A 19 -17.94 -3.83 22.37
C ASP A 19 -16.67 -4.21 23.17
N ALA A 20 -15.50 -4.24 22.50
CA ALA A 20 -14.21 -4.49 23.15
C ALA A 20 -13.84 -3.41 24.18
N ILE A 21 -14.13 -2.14 23.90
CA ILE A 21 -13.93 -1.02 24.84
C ILE A 21 -14.83 -1.18 26.07
N GLN A 22 -16.09 -1.51 25.87
CA GLN A 22 -17.06 -1.72 26.97
C GLN A 22 -16.65 -2.89 27.85
N GLU A 23 -16.27 -4.01 27.26
CA GLU A 23 -15.81 -5.19 27.98
C GLU A 23 -14.54 -4.89 28.80
N ALA A 24 -13.54 -4.26 28.20
CA ALA A 24 -12.32 -3.85 28.91
C ALA A 24 -12.62 -2.90 30.07
N GLY A 25 -13.53 -1.93 29.87
CA GLY A 25 -13.98 -0.99 30.91
C GLY A 25 -14.69 -1.65 32.09
N ALA A 26 -15.37 -2.78 31.86
CA ALA A 26 -16.03 -3.54 32.91
C ALA A 26 -15.07 -4.42 33.73
N GLN A 27 -13.91 -4.79 33.15
CA GLN A 27 -12.97 -5.73 33.79
C GLN A 27 -11.94 -5.08 34.70
N LYS A 28 -11.66 -3.77 34.56
CA LYS A 28 -10.60 -3.08 35.27
C LYS A 28 -11.08 -1.78 35.93
N ALA A 29 -10.53 -1.48 37.13
CA ALA A 29 -10.75 -0.20 37.77
C ALA A 29 -10.01 0.93 37.06
N ALA A 30 -10.68 2.08 36.87
CA ALA A 30 -10.07 3.28 36.32
C ALA A 30 -9.00 3.90 37.26
N PRO A 31 -8.00 4.61 36.70
CA PRO A 31 -7.75 4.87 35.30
C PRO A 31 -6.83 3.81 34.65
N PHE A 32 -7.12 3.41 33.41
CA PHE A 32 -6.23 2.57 32.59
C PHE A 32 -6.42 2.87 31.08
N LEU A 33 -5.40 2.58 30.28
CA LEU A 33 -5.48 2.72 28.84
C LEU A 33 -6.34 1.58 28.25
N VAL A 34 -7.48 1.90 27.70
CA VAL A 34 -8.39 0.93 27.09
C VAL A 34 -8.02 0.67 25.65
N TYR A 35 -7.73 1.73 24.91
CA TYR A 35 -7.42 1.65 23.47
C TYR A 35 -6.48 2.79 23.07
N ALA A 36 -5.52 2.51 22.20
CA ALA A 36 -4.66 3.51 21.58
C ALA A 36 -4.46 3.20 20.11
N GLU A 37 -4.77 4.16 19.27
CA GLU A 37 -4.67 4.06 17.80
C GLU A 37 -3.38 4.71 17.24
N SER A 38 -2.33 4.78 18.05
CA SER A 38 -1.12 5.53 17.68
C SER A 38 -0.14 4.76 16.79
N ASN A 39 -0.33 3.45 16.62
CA ASN A 39 0.61 2.59 15.92
C ASN A 39 0.28 2.50 14.42
N VAL A 40 1.31 2.67 13.58
CA VAL A 40 1.21 2.57 12.13
C VAL A 40 0.74 1.17 11.67
N ILE A 41 1.13 0.11 12.37
CA ILE A 41 0.75 -1.27 12.08
C ILE A 41 -0.76 -1.44 12.21
N ILE A 42 -1.31 -1.03 13.34
CA ILE A 42 -2.75 -1.11 13.63
C ILE A 42 -3.57 -0.30 12.62
N ARG A 43 -3.14 0.93 12.32
CA ARG A 43 -3.79 1.76 11.31
C ARG A 43 -3.75 1.11 9.93
N THR A 44 -2.60 0.57 9.53
CA THR A 44 -2.46 -0.09 8.23
C THR A 44 -3.37 -1.30 8.12
N ILE A 45 -3.42 -2.14 9.15
CA ILE A 45 -4.32 -3.30 9.20
C ILE A 45 -5.78 -2.84 9.11
N ARG A 46 -6.20 -1.86 9.90
CA ARG A 46 -7.56 -1.33 9.88
C ARG A 46 -7.97 -0.80 8.50
N ASP A 47 -7.09 -0.02 7.87
CA ASP A 47 -7.42 0.70 6.65
C ASP A 47 -7.32 -0.18 5.39
N TYR A 48 -6.45 -1.20 5.41
CA TYR A 48 -6.11 -1.97 4.21
C TYR A 48 -6.41 -3.47 4.28
N LEU A 49 -6.62 -4.07 5.48
CA LEU A 49 -6.93 -5.49 5.56
C LEU A 49 -8.37 -5.75 5.10
N ARG A 50 -8.50 -6.31 3.90
CA ARG A 50 -9.77 -6.66 3.26
C ARG A 50 -9.80 -8.15 2.89
N LYS A 51 -10.94 -8.61 2.36
CA LYS A 51 -11.12 -10.03 1.96
C LYS A 51 -10.08 -10.50 0.94
N GLU A 52 -9.65 -9.62 0.05
CA GLU A 52 -8.70 -9.88 -1.02
C GLU A 52 -7.26 -10.05 -0.52
N ILE A 53 -6.95 -9.56 0.68
CA ILE A 53 -5.62 -9.71 1.27
C ILE A 53 -5.47 -11.12 1.83
N GLY A 54 -4.62 -11.89 1.21
CA GLY A 54 -4.37 -13.29 1.59
C GLY A 54 -3.58 -13.43 2.89
N GLU A 55 -2.56 -12.58 3.08
CA GLU A 55 -1.69 -12.62 4.25
C GLU A 55 -1.10 -11.25 4.58
N VAL A 56 -0.75 -11.05 5.84
CA VAL A 56 -0.02 -9.90 6.39
C VAL A 56 1.24 -10.45 7.04
N LEU A 57 2.40 -10.07 6.52
CA LEU A 57 3.68 -10.51 7.00
C LEU A 57 4.34 -9.43 7.85
N LEU A 58 4.80 -9.82 9.02
CA LEU A 58 5.53 -8.95 9.95
C LEU A 58 6.87 -9.61 10.30
N ASP A 59 7.95 -8.86 10.26
CA ASP A 59 9.32 -9.36 10.38
C ASP A 59 9.91 -9.22 11.78
N THR A 60 9.11 -8.76 12.75
CA THR A 60 9.49 -8.74 14.17
C THR A 60 8.43 -9.40 15.04
N GLU A 61 8.86 -10.09 16.09
CA GLU A 61 7.94 -10.74 17.04
C GLU A 61 7.04 -9.72 17.74
N GLU A 62 7.57 -8.53 18.05
CA GLU A 62 6.83 -7.45 18.70
C GLU A 62 5.67 -6.96 17.82
N ALA A 63 5.96 -6.61 16.55
CA ALA A 63 4.96 -6.18 15.58
C ALA A 63 3.91 -7.27 15.33
N HIS A 64 4.34 -8.52 15.23
CA HIS A 64 3.44 -9.66 15.05
C HIS A 64 2.50 -9.85 16.25
N ALA A 65 3.04 -9.82 17.47
CA ALA A 65 2.25 -9.98 18.69
C ALA A 65 1.21 -8.85 18.84
N GLU A 66 1.59 -7.62 18.52
CA GLU A 66 0.71 -6.45 18.54
C GLU A 66 -0.41 -6.56 17.50
N ALA A 67 -0.07 -6.85 16.24
CA ALA A 67 -1.04 -7.06 15.17
C ALA A 67 -2.01 -8.21 15.50
N LEU A 68 -1.49 -9.31 16.02
CA LEU A 68 -2.30 -10.47 16.38
C LEU A 68 -3.25 -10.16 17.55
N SER A 69 -2.80 -9.41 18.56
CA SER A 69 -3.64 -8.97 19.68
C SER A 69 -4.80 -8.11 19.19
N PHE A 70 -4.52 -7.14 18.33
CA PHE A 70 -5.55 -6.29 17.74
C PHE A 70 -6.56 -7.09 16.91
N ILE A 71 -6.08 -7.96 16.01
CA ILE A 71 -6.93 -8.78 15.13
C ILE A 71 -7.85 -9.70 15.95
N LYS A 72 -7.34 -10.32 17.00
CA LYS A 72 -8.16 -11.19 17.88
C LYS A 72 -9.32 -10.45 18.52
N GLN A 73 -9.14 -9.18 18.84
CA GLN A 73 -10.17 -8.37 19.49
C GLN A 73 -11.22 -7.84 18.52
N VAL A 74 -10.79 -7.43 17.33
CA VAL A 74 -11.62 -6.61 16.43
C VAL A 74 -12.04 -7.37 15.17
N MET A 75 -11.17 -8.24 14.64
CA MET A 75 -11.40 -8.96 13.39
C MET A 75 -10.93 -10.43 13.47
N PRO A 76 -11.43 -11.25 14.42
CA PRO A 76 -10.91 -12.59 14.69
C PRO A 76 -10.94 -13.53 13.49
N GLN A 77 -11.81 -13.29 12.51
CA GLN A 77 -11.90 -14.05 11.26
C GLN A 77 -10.63 -13.94 10.39
N TYR A 78 -9.78 -12.95 10.63
CA TYR A 78 -8.52 -12.74 9.89
C TYR A 78 -7.27 -13.15 10.66
N GLU A 79 -7.40 -13.74 11.85
CA GLU A 79 -6.28 -14.13 12.70
C GLU A 79 -5.26 -15.00 11.96
N ASN A 80 -5.73 -15.95 11.17
CA ASN A 80 -4.88 -16.89 10.42
C ASN A 80 -4.10 -16.24 9.26
N ARG A 81 -4.39 -14.99 8.93
CA ARG A 81 -3.68 -14.21 7.90
C ARG A 81 -2.48 -13.47 8.45
N ILE A 82 -2.40 -13.26 9.76
CA ILE A 82 -1.31 -12.56 10.41
C ILE A 82 -0.19 -13.57 10.65
N LYS A 83 0.96 -13.34 10.02
CA LYS A 83 2.09 -14.29 10.05
C LYS A 83 3.38 -13.59 10.42
N LEU A 84 4.16 -14.24 11.27
CA LEU A 84 5.54 -13.85 11.49
C LEU A 84 6.38 -14.28 10.29
N TYR A 85 7.13 -13.34 9.73
CA TYR A 85 8.12 -13.61 8.70
C TYR A 85 9.48 -13.89 9.36
N ASP A 86 9.94 -15.12 9.25
CA ASP A 86 11.22 -15.57 9.80
C ASP A 86 12.04 -16.23 8.67
N ASP A 87 12.69 -15.40 7.85
CA ASP A 87 13.59 -15.81 6.78
C ASP A 87 14.90 -15.01 6.87
N LYS A 88 15.98 -15.57 6.32
CA LYS A 88 17.29 -14.89 6.25
C LYS A 88 17.30 -13.70 5.31
N LEU A 89 16.47 -13.71 4.28
CA LEU A 89 16.34 -12.61 3.35
C LEU A 89 15.38 -11.56 3.94
N PRO A 90 15.79 -10.29 4.08
CA PRO A 90 14.90 -9.24 4.59
C PRO A 90 13.59 -9.18 3.81
N LEU A 91 12.47 -8.93 4.51
CA LEU A 91 11.12 -8.97 3.98
C LEU A 91 10.94 -8.09 2.73
N PHE A 92 11.41 -6.85 2.77
CA PHE A 92 11.28 -5.92 1.66
C PHE A 92 12.12 -6.33 0.45
N ASN A 93 13.29 -6.93 0.67
CA ASN A 93 14.14 -7.45 -0.41
C ASN A 93 13.49 -8.67 -1.09
N ARG A 94 12.86 -9.55 -0.31
CA ARG A 94 12.16 -10.73 -0.85
C ARG A 94 11.08 -10.35 -1.85
N TYR A 95 10.34 -9.29 -1.58
CA TYR A 95 9.25 -8.82 -2.43
C TYR A 95 9.64 -7.64 -3.33
N GLN A 96 10.93 -7.31 -3.40
CA GLN A 96 11.46 -6.19 -4.21
C GLN A 96 10.81 -4.83 -3.90
N ILE A 97 10.36 -4.66 -2.65
CA ILE A 97 9.68 -3.44 -2.22
C ILE A 97 10.66 -2.28 -2.09
N GLU A 98 11.88 -2.55 -1.62
CA GLU A 98 12.92 -1.54 -1.42
C GLU A 98 13.25 -0.80 -2.72
N ALA A 99 13.48 -1.53 -3.82
CA ALA A 99 13.72 -0.93 -5.13
C ALA A 99 12.51 -0.10 -5.64
N GLN A 100 11.30 -0.51 -5.32
CA GLN A 100 10.09 0.25 -5.66
C GLN A 100 9.97 1.53 -4.83
N ILE A 101 10.33 1.49 -3.54
CA ILE A 101 10.38 2.67 -2.68
C ILE A 101 11.44 3.64 -3.22
N GLU A 102 12.63 3.17 -3.56
CA GLU A 102 13.67 4.01 -4.16
C GLU A 102 13.19 4.68 -5.44
N SER A 103 12.55 3.91 -6.35
CA SER A 103 12.00 4.46 -7.60
C SER A 103 10.94 5.54 -7.38
N ALA A 104 10.23 5.51 -6.25
CA ALA A 104 9.22 6.51 -5.92
C ALA A 104 9.83 7.89 -5.57
N PHE A 105 11.10 7.94 -5.19
CA PHE A 105 11.84 9.19 -4.92
C PHE A 105 12.61 9.70 -6.12
N GLU A 106 12.79 8.87 -7.16
CA GLU A 106 13.49 9.27 -8.38
C GLU A 106 12.59 10.15 -9.25
N ARG A 107 13.15 11.18 -9.86
CA ARG A 107 12.43 12.05 -10.81
C ARG A 107 12.12 11.31 -12.10
N GLU A 108 13.04 10.45 -12.56
CA GLU A 108 12.96 9.71 -13.80
C GLU A 108 12.89 8.20 -13.55
N VAL A 109 11.96 7.53 -14.21
CA VAL A 109 11.76 6.08 -14.10
C VAL A 109 11.96 5.45 -15.48
N THR A 110 12.85 4.46 -15.55
CA THR A 110 13.16 3.75 -16.80
C THR A 110 12.06 2.75 -17.15
N LEU A 111 11.69 2.70 -18.43
CA LEU A 111 10.73 1.75 -18.97
C LEU A 111 11.45 0.47 -19.45
N PRO A 112 10.75 -0.68 -19.51
CA PRO A 112 11.31 -1.96 -19.98
C PRO A 112 11.91 -1.89 -21.39
N SER A 113 11.33 -1.13 -22.30
CA SER A 113 11.85 -0.91 -23.66
C SER A 113 13.09 -0.01 -23.72
N GLY A 114 13.50 0.59 -22.60
CA GLY A 114 14.64 1.51 -22.48
C GLY A 114 14.27 3.00 -22.60
N GLY A 115 12.99 3.33 -22.80
CA GLY A 115 12.48 4.68 -22.63
C GLY A 115 12.40 5.10 -21.16
N SER A 116 11.93 6.31 -20.88
CA SER A 116 11.76 6.78 -19.52
C SER A 116 10.53 7.68 -19.36
N VAL A 117 10.05 7.75 -18.14
CA VAL A 117 8.99 8.67 -17.70
C VAL A 117 9.58 9.62 -16.69
N VAL A 118 9.43 10.91 -16.92
CA VAL A 118 9.84 11.98 -15.99
C VAL A 118 8.61 12.54 -15.31
N ILE A 119 8.60 12.56 -13.98
CA ILE A 119 7.45 12.99 -13.18
C ILE A 119 7.86 14.20 -12.35
N ASP A 120 7.28 15.35 -12.67
CA ASP A 120 7.56 16.63 -12.03
C ASP A 120 6.30 17.19 -11.33
N PRO A 121 6.21 17.15 -10.01
CA PRO A 121 5.16 17.84 -9.27
C PRO A 121 5.42 19.36 -9.32
N THR A 122 4.37 20.11 -9.69
CA THR A 122 4.36 21.57 -9.61
C THR A 122 3.37 22.03 -8.53
N GLU A 123 3.23 23.35 -8.33
CA GLU A 123 2.28 23.90 -7.35
C GLU A 123 0.81 23.49 -7.62
N ALA A 124 0.43 23.38 -8.90
CA ALA A 124 -0.98 23.20 -9.28
C ALA A 124 -1.27 21.88 -10.02
N LEU A 125 -0.25 21.21 -10.55
CA LEU A 125 -0.40 20.00 -11.36
C LEU A 125 0.83 19.09 -11.27
N ILE A 126 0.68 17.86 -11.72
CA ILE A 126 1.77 16.92 -11.97
C ILE A 126 2.04 16.91 -13.45
N SER A 127 3.24 17.28 -13.86
CA SER A 127 3.69 17.20 -15.26
C SER A 127 4.42 15.89 -15.49
N ILE A 128 4.06 15.18 -16.55
CA ILE A 128 4.67 13.90 -16.91
C ILE A 128 5.16 13.98 -18.35
N ASP A 129 6.46 13.75 -18.54
CA ASP A 129 7.08 13.66 -19.87
C ASP A 129 7.51 12.23 -20.19
N ILE A 130 7.35 11.80 -21.42
CA ILE A 130 7.70 10.47 -21.88
C ILE A 130 8.81 10.57 -22.91
N ASN A 131 9.96 9.96 -22.56
CA ASN A 131 11.11 9.87 -23.45
C ASN A 131 11.18 8.48 -24.08
N SER A 132 11.03 8.37 -25.39
CA SER A 132 11.28 7.12 -26.10
C SER A 132 12.79 6.87 -26.21
N SER A 133 13.21 5.62 -25.98
CA SER A 133 14.59 5.26 -26.27
C SER A 133 14.88 5.42 -27.77
N ARG A 134 16.12 5.78 -28.10
CA ARG A 134 16.61 5.73 -29.48
C ARG A 134 16.81 4.26 -29.92
N ALA A 135 15.74 3.48 -29.98
CA ALA A 135 15.76 2.14 -30.54
C ALA A 135 15.87 2.24 -32.06
N THR A 136 17.05 2.53 -32.56
CA THR A 136 17.40 2.66 -34.00
C THR A 136 17.58 1.32 -34.69
N ARG A 137 16.96 0.23 -34.25
CA ARG A 137 17.05 -1.07 -34.91
C ARG A 137 15.76 -1.42 -35.62
N GLY A 138 15.55 -0.86 -36.82
CA GLY A 138 14.82 -1.50 -37.91
C GLY A 138 13.33 -1.77 -37.73
N ALA A 139 12.70 -1.37 -36.68
CA ALA A 139 11.25 -1.44 -36.48
C ALA A 139 10.60 -0.10 -36.84
N ASP A 140 9.37 -0.15 -37.25
CA ASP A 140 8.56 1.02 -37.54
C ASP A 140 8.56 2.00 -36.35
N ILE A 141 8.81 3.27 -36.63
CA ILE A 141 8.85 4.34 -35.61
C ILE A 141 7.52 4.42 -34.87
N GLU A 142 6.41 4.18 -35.58
CA GLU A 142 5.07 4.19 -35.01
C GLU A 142 4.84 3.04 -34.03
N GLU A 143 5.32 1.83 -34.33
CA GLU A 143 5.21 0.68 -33.44
C GLU A 143 6.05 0.88 -32.17
N THR A 144 7.25 1.45 -32.30
CA THR A 144 8.10 1.78 -31.16
C THR A 144 7.43 2.83 -30.26
N ALA A 145 6.84 3.87 -30.86
CA ALA A 145 6.13 4.91 -30.10
C ALA A 145 4.90 4.35 -29.38
N LEU A 146 4.13 3.48 -30.05
CA LEU A 146 2.97 2.82 -29.44
C LEU A 146 3.36 1.99 -28.24
N ASN A 147 4.37 1.14 -28.36
CA ASN A 147 4.84 0.28 -27.28
C ASN A 147 5.37 1.11 -26.10
N THR A 148 6.16 2.13 -26.35
CA THR A 148 6.66 3.04 -25.31
C THR A 148 5.51 3.74 -24.59
N ASN A 149 4.49 4.19 -25.30
CA ASN A 149 3.33 4.86 -24.69
C ASN A 149 2.48 3.90 -23.86
N LEU A 150 2.32 2.66 -24.24
CA LEU A 150 1.62 1.64 -23.45
C LEU A 150 2.39 1.30 -22.17
N GLU A 151 3.68 1.06 -22.26
CA GLU A 151 4.53 0.86 -21.07
C GLU A 151 4.52 2.08 -20.14
N ALA A 152 4.56 3.28 -20.71
CA ALA A 152 4.48 4.52 -19.95
C ALA A 152 3.15 4.67 -19.23
N ALA A 153 2.03 4.33 -19.86
CA ALA A 153 0.72 4.40 -19.23
C ALA A 153 0.62 3.49 -17.99
N ASP A 154 1.10 2.26 -18.10
CA ASP A 154 1.13 1.32 -16.98
C ASP A 154 2.04 1.80 -15.86
N GLU A 155 3.25 2.28 -16.20
CA GLU A 155 4.21 2.78 -15.22
C GLU A 155 3.73 4.08 -14.55
N ILE A 156 3.14 5.02 -15.29
CA ILE A 156 2.55 6.24 -14.74
C ILE A 156 1.47 5.89 -13.71
N ALA A 157 0.56 4.98 -14.06
CA ALA A 157 -0.49 4.54 -13.15
C ALA A 157 0.08 3.91 -11.88
N ARG A 158 1.17 3.14 -11.99
CA ARG A 158 1.89 2.56 -10.84
C ARG A 158 2.54 3.63 -9.98
N GLN A 159 3.27 4.57 -10.59
CA GLN A 159 3.98 5.64 -9.89
C GLN A 159 3.05 6.62 -9.18
N LEU A 160 1.91 6.98 -9.78
CA LEU A 160 0.91 7.83 -9.13
C LEU A 160 0.37 7.19 -7.85
N ARG A 161 0.10 5.87 -7.87
CA ARG A 161 -0.32 5.13 -6.67
C ARG A 161 0.80 5.02 -5.62
N LEU A 162 2.03 4.70 -6.06
CA LEU A 162 3.17 4.49 -5.19
C LEU A 162 3.60 5.78 -4.47
N ARG A 163 3.49 6.94 -5.17
CA ARG A 163 3.83 8.28 -4.67
C ARG A 163 2.65 8.99 -3.99
N ASP A 164 1.47 8.35 -3.94
CA ASP A 164 0.23 8.96 -3.43
C ASP A 164 -0.08 10.32 -4.11
N MET A 165 0.12 10.38 -5.41
CA MET A 165 -0.11 11.58 -6.22
C MET A 165 -1.50 11.57 -6.83
N GLY A 166 -2.17 12.73 -6.79
CA GLY A 166 -3.48 12.94 -7.38
C GLY A 166 -3.71 14.40 -7.79
N GLY A 167 -4.88 14.68 -8.32
CA GLY A 167 -5.24 15.99 -8.82
C GLY A 167 -5.13 16.10 -10.34
N LEU A 168 -4.67 17.24 -10.86
CA LEU A 168 -4.47 17.45 -12.29
C LEU A 168 -3.13 16.86 -12.72
N VAL A 169 -3.19 15.93 -13.67
CA VAL A 169 -2.02 15.27 -14.26
C VAL A 169 -2.00 15.57 -15.76
N VAL A 170 -0.87 16.03 -16.29
CA VAL A 170 -0.69 16.41 -17.69
C VAL A 170 0.57 15.78 -18.26
#